data_bb735e930d270d57968c696b707b55a7
#
_entry.id   bb735e930d270d57968c696b707b55a7
#
_cell.length_a   1.000
_cell.length_b   1.000
_cell.length_c   1.000
_cell.angle_alpha   90.00
_cell.angle_beta   90.00
_cell.angle_gamma   90.00
#
_symmetry.space_group_name_H-M   'P 1'
#
loop_
_entity.id
_entity.type
_entity.pdbx_description
1 polymer ?
#
loop_
_entity_poly.entity_id
_entity_poly.type
_entity_poly.pdbx_seq_one_letter_code
_entity_poly.pdbx_strand_id
1 'polypeptide(L)'
;MNTMTLTPGQLSLSQLYDVWRHPVQLRLDASAIDGINASVACVNDIVAEGRTAYGINTGFGLLAQTRIADEDLQNLQRSLVLSHAAGVGDPLDDAMVRLIMVLKINSLARGFSGIRLSVIEALIALVNAGVYPLIPAKGSVGASGDLAPLAHLSLTLLGEGKARWQGEWLPAQTALKKARLEPVALAAKEGLALLNGTQASTAFALRGLFEAQELFASAVVCGALTTEAVLGSRRPFDARIHAARGQQGQIDAARLFRHLLTDTSAIAESHHHCHKVQDPYSLRCQPQVMGACLTQLRQTKEVLLAEANAVSDNPLVFADAGEVISGGNFHAEPVAMAADNLALAIAEIGALSERRIALMMDKHMSQLPPFLVKNGGVNSGFMIAQVTAAALASENKALAHPHSVDSLPTSANQEDHVSMAPAAGRRLWEMAANTRGIIAVEWLAACQGIDLREGLTSSSLLEQARQTLREQVAHYTQDRFFAPDIECATTLLSQGALQRLVPDFM
;
A
#
# COMPACT_ATOMS: atom_id res chain seq x y z
N MET A 1 -13.65 16.29 -11.10
CA MET A 1 -12.45 15.98 -10.29
C MET A 1 -12.54 16.77 -9.00
N ASN A 2 -12.26 16.14 -7.86
CA ASN A 2 -12.23 16.83 -6.57
C ASN A 2 -10.97 17.69 -6.48
N THR A 3 -11.13 18.95 -6.06
CA THR A 3 -10.00 19.83 -5.79
C THR A 3 -9.54 19.62 -4.35
N MET A 4 -8.27 19.28 -4.16
CA MET A 4 -7.62 19.11 -2.86
C MET A 4 -6.66 20.28 -2.61
N THR A 5 -6.88 21.01 -1.54
CA THR A 5 -5.89 21.98 -1.05
C THR A 5 -4.84 21.22 -0.25
N LEU A 6 -3.59 21.31 -0.69
CA LEU A 6 -2.46 20.68 -0.03
C LEU A 6 -1.87 21.64 0.99
N THR A 7 -2.09 21.36 2.27
CA THR A 7 -1.37 21.99 3.38
C THR A 7 -0.14 21.15 3.70
N PRO A 8 1.08 21.61 3.42
CA PRO A 8 2.27 20.79 3.51
C PRO A 8 2.51 20.20 4.91
N GLY A 9 2.79 18.90 4.95
CA GLY A 9 3.01 18.18 6.20
C GLY A 9 1.75 17.79 6.97
N GLN A 10 0.55 17.93 6.37
CA GLN A 10 -0.73 17.65 7.01
C GLN A 10 -1.65 16.73 6.20
N LEU A 11 -1.08 15.90 5.31
CA LEU A 11 -1.87 14.92 4.57
C LEU A 11 -2.44 13.87 5.53
N SER A 12 -3.75 13.63 5.44
CA SER A 12 -4.41 12.53 6.13
C SER A 12 -4.33 11.24 5.33
N LEU A 13 -4.54 10.10 6.01
CA LEU A 13 -4.58 8.80 5.33
C LEU A 13 -5.71 8.73 4.28
N SER A 14 -6.87 9.34 4.56
CA SER A 14 -7.99 9.42 3.63
C SER A 14 -7.62 10.20 2.36
N GLN A 15 -6.95 11.34 2.49
CA GLN A 15 -6.47 12.10 1.33
C GLN A 15 -5.47 11.31 0.50
N LEU A 16 -4.55 10.57 1.14
CA LEU A 16 -3.58 9.70 0.44
C LEU A 16 -4.28 8.55 -0.29
N TYR A 17 -5.30 7.96 0.33
CA TYR A 17 -6.14 6.93 -0.30
C TYR A 17 -6.89 7.49 -1.51
N ASP A 18 -7.49 8.69 -1.40
CA ASP A 18 -8.20 9.34 -2.50
C ASP A 18 -7.26 9.67 -3.66
N VAL A 19 -6.04 10.16 -3.38
CA VAL A 19 -5.00 10.40 -4.38
C VAL A 19 -4.62 9.10 -5.12
N TRP A 20 -4.52 7.99 -4.40
CA TRP A 20 -4.23 6.70 -5.02
C TRP A 20 -5.40 6.22 -5.88
N ARG A 21 -6.63 6.27 -5.36
CA ARG A 21 -7.82 5.71 -6.04
C ARG A 21 -8.32 6.55 -7.21
N HIS A 22 -8.17 7.87 -7.14
CA HIS A 22 -8.83 8.79 -8.09
C HIS A 22 -7.87 9.88 -8.59
N PRO A 23 -8.03 10.34 -9.84
CA PRO A 23 -7.41 11.58 -10.30
C PRO A 23 -7.86 12.77 -9.43
N VAL A 24 -6.90 13.63 -9.05
CA VAL A 24 -7.12 14.80 -8.19
C VAL A 24 -6.69 16.09 -8.89
N GLN A 25 -7.29 17.20 -8.50
CA GLN A 25 -6.80 18.54 -8.80
C GLN A 25 -6.15 19.09 -7.53
N LEU A 26 -4.88 19.46 -7.61
CA LEU A 26 -4.12 19.97 -6.48
C LEU A 26 -4.05 21.50 -6.51
N ARG A 27 -4.16 22.10 -5.33
CA ARG A 27 -3.85 23.49 -5.09
C ARG A 27 -2.97 23.59 -3.85
N LEU A 28 -1.83 24.28 -3.95
CA LEU A 28 -0.99 24.53 -2.80
C LEU A 28 -1.65 25.56 -1.88
N ASP A 29 -1.57 25.32 -0.58
CA ASP A 29 -1.98 26.28 0.44
C ASP A 29 -1.02 27.49 0.42
N ALA A 30 -1.57 28.69 0.38
CA ALA A 30 -0.79 29.92 0.30
C ALA A 30 0.15 30.12 1.50
N SER A 31 -0.16 29.56 2.66
CA SER A 31 0.69 29.62 3.84
C SER A 31 2.07 28.99 3.68
N ALA A 32 2.26 28.14 2.67
CA ALA A 32 3.56 27.50 2.38
C ALA A 32 4.55 28.43 1.65
N ILE A 33 4.06 29.48 0.97
CA ILE A 33 4.84 30.26 0.01
C ILE A 33 6.01 30.98 0.68
N ASP A 34 5.79 31.59 1.84
CA ASP A 34 6.84 32.35 2.53
C ASP A 34 8.00 31.46 2.96
N GLY A 35 7.72 30.26 3.51
CA GLY A 35 8.75 29.30 3.89
C GLY A 35 9.53 28.75 2.69
N ILE A 36 8.86 28.48 1.58
CA ILE A 36 9.51 28.07 0.33
C ILE A 36 10.47 29.15 -0.14
N ASN A 37 10.01 30.39 -0.25
CA ASN A 37 10.83 31.53 -0.73
C ASN A 37 11.99 31.83 0.23
N ALA A 38 11.79 31.74 1.53
CA ALA A 38 12.86 31.93 2.52
C ALA A 38 13.98 30.88 2.34
N SER A 39 13.63 29.60 2.11
CA SER A 39 14.60 28.53 1.88
C SER A 39 15.41 28.76 0.59
N VAL A 40 14.77 29.26 -0.47
CA VAL A 40 15.44 29.63 -1.73
C VAL A 40 16.39 30.79 -1.53
N ALA A 41 15.96 31.84 -0.81
CA ALA A 41 16.83 32.99 -0.51
C ALA A 41 18.09 32.55 0.24
N CYS A 42 17.96 31.68 1.25
CA CYS A 42 19.10 31.13 1.99
C CYS A 42 20.09 30.39 1.08
N VAL A 43 19.62 29.59 0.10
CA VAL A 43 20.49 28.90 -0.88
C VAL A 43 21.20 29.94 -1.76
N ASN A 44 20.49 30.95 -2.26
CA ASN A 44 21.07 31.99 -3.10
C ASN A 44 22.15 32.79 -2.35
N ASP A 45 21.95 33.13 -1.07
CA ASP A 45 22.93 33.82 -0.25
C ASP A 45 24.22 32.99 -0.09
N ILE A 46 24.10 31.66 0.15
CA ILE A 46 25.22 30.74 0.23
C ILE A 46 26.04 30.74 -1.06
N VAL A 47 25.37 30.72 -2.21
CA VAL A 47 26.02 30.74 -3.52
C VAL A 47 26.72 32.11 -3.73
N ALA A 48 26.01 33.22 -3.46
CA ALA A 48 26.56 34.58 -3.65
C ALA A 48 27.75 34.87 -2.73
N GLU A 49 27.75 34.35 -1.50
CA GLU A 49 28.88 34.47 -0.57
C GLU A 49 30.04 33.52 -0.88
N GLY A 50 29.88 32.64 -1.86
CA GLY A 50 30.89 31.65 -2.23
C GLY A 50 31.15 30.58 -1.16
N ARG A 51 30.22 30.40 -0.21
CA ARG A 51 30.33 29.33 0.81
C ARG A 51 30.17 27.94 0.17
N THR A 52 31.02 27.01 0.53
CA THR A 52 30.91 25.63 0.07
C THR A 52 29.84 24.91 0.89
N ALA A 53 28.81 24.41 0.23
CA ALA A 53 27.75 23.63 0.88
C ALA A 53 27.41 22.39 0.05
N TYR A 54 27.35 21.24 0.72
CA TYR A 54 27.00 19.97 0.09
C TYR A 54 25.65 20.06 -0.62
N GLY A 55 25.59 19.52 -1.85
CA GLY A 55 24.36 19.49 -2.64
C GLY A 55 23.92 20.82 -3.24
N ILE A 56 24.63 21.92 -2.97
CA ILE A 56 24.39 23.25 -3.55
C ILE A 56 25.42 23.54 -4.63
N ASN A 57 26.72 23.56 -4.25
CA ASN A 57 27.83 23.88 -5.15
C ASN A 57 29.00 22.88 -5.01
N THR A 58 28.70 21.63 -4.65
CA THR A 58 29.65 20.51 -4.64
C THR A 58 29.16 19.36 -5.51
N GLY A 59 30.04 18.42 -5.84
CA GLY A 59 29.63 17.10 -6.33
C GLY A 59 28.86 16.31 -5.29
N PHE A 60 28.47 15.08 -5.64
CA PHE A 60 27.62 14.22 -4.81
C PHE A 60 28.32 12.92 -4.43
N GLY A 61 27.87 12.28 -3.35
CA GLY A 61 28.44 11.02 -2.86
C GLY A 61 29.94 11.13 -2.63
N LEU A 62 30.71 10.25 -3.25
CA LEU A 62 32.18 10.25 -3.18
C LEU A 62 32.81 11.56 -3.67
N LEU A 63 32.13 12.29 -4.56
CA LEU A 63 32.59 13.58 -5.16
C LEU A 63 32.18 14.80 -4.31
N ALA A 64 31.65 14.63 -3.13
CA ALA A 64 31.15 15.71 -2.26
C ALA A 64 32.20 16.79 -1.91
N GLN A 65 33.51 16.45 -1.98
CA GLN A 65 34.61 17.37 -1.73
C GLN A 65 34.97 18.24 -2.94
N THR A 66 34.41 17.98 -4.12
CA THR A 66 34.71 18.71 -5.36
C THR A 66 33.79 19.91 -5.48
N ARG A 67 34.34 21.13 -5.35
CA ARG A 67 33.57 22.36 -5.58
C ARG A 67 33.32 22.55 -7.07
N ILE A 68 32.13 22.96 -7.44
CA ILE A 68 31.67 23.24 -8.80
C ILE A 68 31.62 24.74 -9.02
N ALA A 69 32.06 25.19 -10.18
CA ALA A 69 32.00 26.60 -10.57
C ALA A 69 30.54 27.04 -10.77
N ASP A 70 30.23 28.29 -10.44
CA ASP A 70 28.85 28.80 -10.48
C ASP A 70 28.22 28.71 -11.88
N GLU A 71 29.03 28.87 -12.94
CA GLU A 71 28.65 28.72 -14.35
C GLU A 71 28.20 27.30 -14.72
N ASP A 72 28.68 26.29 -13.99
CA ASP A 72 28.35 24.88 -14.21
C ASP A 72 27.22 24.36 -13.35
N LEU A 73 26.72 25.13 -12.39
CA LEU A 73 25.69 24.67 -11.43
C LEU A 73 24.39 24.20 -12.12
N GLN A 74 23.95 24.89 -13.15
CA GLN A 74 22.75 24.49 -13.90
C GLN A 74 22.98 23.18 -14.66
N ASN A 75 24.14 23.02 -15.30
CA ASN A 75 24.50 21.77 -15.97
C ASN A 75 24.63 20.62 -14.99
N LEU A 76 25.18 20.85 -13.80
CA LEU A 76 25.28 19.88 -12.73
C LEU A 76 23.88 19.34 -12.33
N GLN A 77 22.90 20.23 -12.08
CA GLN A 77 21.56 19.82 -11.68
C GLN A 77 20.86 18.99 -12.75
N ARG A 78 20.98 19.39 -14.02
CA ARG A 78 20.45 18.62 -15.15
C ARG A 78 21.15 17.27 -15.29
N SER A 79 22.47 17.23 -15.26
CA SER A 79 23.27 16.01 -15.38
C SER A 79 22.99 15.02 -14.25
N LEU A 80 22.73 15.51 -13.03
CA LEU A 80 22.33 14.71 -11.90
C LEU A 80 21.02 13.95 -12.21
N VAL A 81 20.00 14.65 -12.69
CA VAL A 81 18.72 14.01 -13.04
C VAL A 81 18.92 12.96 -14.14
N LEU A 82 19.65 13.30 -15.20
CA LEU A 82 19.88 12.39 -16.32
C LEU A 82 20.63 11.11 -15.91
N SER A 83 21.71 11.26 -15.14
CA SER A 83 22.56 10.12 -14.74
C SER A 83 21.90 9.19 -13.71
N HIS A 84 20.97 9.69 -12.92
CA HIS A 84 20.27 8.93 -11.88
C HIS A 84 18.99 8.26 -12.40
N ALA A 85 18.50 8.62 -13.58
CA ALA A 85 17.36 7.97 -14.22
C ALA A 85 17.75 6.61 -14.83
N ALA A 86 18.15 5.67 -13.98
CA ALA A 86 18.71 4.37 -14.35
C ALA A 86 17.85 3.18 -13.88
N GLY A 87 16.57 3.41 -13.58
CA GLY A 87 15.61 2.38 -13.17
C GLY A 87 15.27 1.43 -14.32
N VAL A 88 14.81 0.21 -13.94
CA VAL A 88 14.43 -0.87 -14.86
C VAL A 88 13.12 -1.54 -14.42
N GLY A 89 12.58 -2.40 -15.27
CA GLY A 89 11.32 -3.13 -15.03
C GLY A 89 10.11 -2.42 -15.62
N ASP A 90 8.94 -2.96 -15.35
CA ASP A 90 7.68 -2.43 -15.88
C ASP A 90 7.40 -1.02 -15.35
N PRO A 91 6.77 -0.16 -16.16
CA PRO A 91 6.33 1.15 -15.70
C PRO A 91 5.31 1.02 -14.56
N LEU A 92 5.42 1.90 -13.57
CA LEU A 92 4.39 2.04 -12.55
C LEU A 92 3.06 2.54 -13.17
N ASP A 93 1.94 2.15 -12.58
CA ASP A 93 0.63 2.65 -13.00
C ASP A 93 0.43 4.13 -12.62
N ASP A 94 -0.55 4.77 -13.25
CA ASP A 94 -0.85 6.20 -13.06
C ASP A 94 -1.19 6.54 -11.60
N ALA A 95 -1.82 5.62 -10.88
CA ALA A 95 -2.20 5.80 -9.49
C ALA A 95 -0.96 5.89 -8.59
N MET A 96 0.03 5.01 -8.83
CA MET A 96 1.29 5.01 -8.09
C MET A 96 2.13 6.23 -8.42
N VAL A 97 2.25 6.59 -9.70
CA VAL A 97 3.01 7.78 -10.12
C VAL A 97 2.39 9.04 -9.50
N ARG A 98 1.07 9.16 -9.53
CA ARG A 98 0.34 10.29 -8.91
C ARG A 98 0.61 10.37 -7.40
N LEU A 99 0.57 9.23 -6.70
CA LEU A 99 0.84 9.19 -5.26
C LEU A 99 2.28 9.63 -4.95
N ILE A 100 3.28 9.15 -5.70
CA ILE A 100 4.68 9.58 -5.56
C ILE A 100 4.81 11.08 -5.82
N MET A 101 4.18 11.61 -6.86
CA MET A 101 4.19 13.05 -7.18
C MET A 101 3.61 13.89 -6.04
N VAL A 102 2.46 13.50 -5.49
CA VAL A 102 1.82 14.23 -4.39
C VAL A 102 2.67 14.20 -3.12
N LEU A 103 3.24 13.05 -2.78
CA LEU A 103 4.18 12.94 -1.65
C LEU A 103 5.41 13.83 -1.85
N LYS A 104 5.96 13.87 -3.08
CA LYS A 104 7.10 14.72 -3.38
C LYS A 104 6.76 16.20 -3.27
N ILE A 105 5.64 16.63 -3.84
CA ILE A 105 5.13 18.01 -3.71
C ILE A 105 4.94 18.37 -2.24
N ASN A 106 4.32 17.47 -1.44
CA ASN A 106 4.11 17.68 -0.02
C ASN A 106 5.40 17.94 0.75
N SER A 107 6.44 17.12 0.50
CA SER A 107 7.74 17.25 1.15
C SER A 107 8.45 18.55 0.74
N LEU A 108 8.51 18.85 -0.56
CA LEU A 108 9.19 20.05 -1.08
C LEU A 108 8.53 21.35 -0.59
N ALA A 109 7.21 21.35 -0.53
CA ALA A 109 6.43 22.52 -0.10
C ALA A 109 6.55 22.85 1.40
N ARG A 110 7.24 22.00 2.20
CA ARG A 110 7.56 22.28 3.61
C ARG A 110 8.57 23.40 3.81
N GLY A 111 9.24 23.87 2.75
CA GLY A 111 10.18 25.00 2.82
C GLY A 111 11.56 24.69 3.40
N PHE A 112 12.00 23.42 3.36
CA PHE A 112 13.35 23.00 3.83
C PHE A 112 14.28 22.56 2.69
N SER A 113 13.82 22.59 1.45
CA SER A 113 14.56 22.00 0.33
C SER A 113 15.30 23.01 -0.54
N GLY A 114 15.09 24.32 -0.36
CA GLY A 114 15.74 25.35 -1.18
C GLY A 114 15.36 25.27 -2.67
N ILE A 115 14.15 24.83 -2.97
CA ILE A 115 13.60 24.69 -4.33
C ILE A 115 12.58 25.79 -4.60
N ARG A 116 12.63 26.38 -5.81
CA ARG A 116 11.73 27.48 -6.19
C ARG A 116 10.26 27.02 -6.23
N LEU A 117 9.37 27.93 -5.82
CA LEU A 117 7.92 27.73 -5.90
C LEU A 117 7.49 27.33 -7.31
N SER A 118 8.07 27.92 -8.36
CA SER A 118 7.75 27.62 -9.75
C SER A 118 8.02 26.16 -10.14
N VAL A 119 8.99 25.47 -9.54
CA VAL A 119 9.25 24.04 -9.77
C VAL A 119 8.20 23.19 -9.08
N ILE A 120 7.77 23.56 -7.86
CA ILE A 120 6.69 22.90 -7.14
C ILE A 120 5.37 23.07 -7.91
N GLU A 121 5.09 24.27 -8.42
CA GLU A 121 3.92 24.55 -9.26
C GLU A 121 3.93 23.77 -10.57
N ALA A 122 5.11 23.56 -11.17
CA ALA A 122 5.24 22.70 -12.35
C ALA A 122 4.89 21.25 -12.05
N LEU A 123 5.30 20.69 -10.89
CA LEU A 123 4.89 19.35 -10.45
C LEU A 123 3.36 19.28 -10.24
N ILE A 124 2.78 20.29 -9.59
CA ILE A 124 1.32 20.41 -9.41
C ILE A 124 0.61 20.44 -10.76
N ALA A 125 1.15 21.21 -11.73
CA ALA A 125 0.59 21.30 -13.07
C ALA A 125 0.62 19.97 -13.82
N LEU A 126 1.67 19.15 -13.67
CA LEU A 126 1.73 17.79 -14.22
C LEU A 126 0.60 16.92 -13.64
N VAL A 127 0.41 16.92 -12.31
CA VAL A 127 -0.66 16.15 -11.65
C VAL A 127 -2.02 16.61 -12.18
N ASN A 128 -2.25 17.93 -12.22
CA ASN A 128 -3.52 18.52 -12.64
C ASN A 128 -3.85 18.28 -14.12
N ALA A 129 -2.84 18.19 -14.97
CA ALA A 129 -2.99 17.89 -16.39
C ALA A 129 -3.07 16.38 -16.67
N GLY A 130 -2.88 15.51 -15.67
CA GLY A 130 -2.81 14.07 -15.84
C GLY A 130 -1.62 13.63 -16.69
N VAL A 131 -0.50 14.33 -16.58
CA VAL A 131 0.78 13.97 -17.22
C VAL A 131 1.60 13.17 -16.21
N TYR A 132 1.69 11.87 -16.42
CA TYR A 132 2.35 10.95 -15.50
C TYR A 132 3.70 10.49 -16.06
N PRO A 133 4.83 10.85 -15.42
CA PRO A 133 6.16 10.38 -15.81
C PRO A 133 6.28 8.87 -15.89
N LEU A 134 7.06 8.36 -16.84
CA LEU A 134 7.42 6.93 -16.87
C LEU A 134 8.43 6.65 -15.76
N ILE A 135 8.01 5.95 -14.74
CA ILE A 135 8.85 5.52 -13.61
C ILE A 135 8.92 3.99 -13.63
N PRO A 136 10.09 3.38 -13.89
CA PRO A 136 10.28 1.94 -13.77
C PRO A 136 10.15 1.47 -12.32
N ALA A 137 9.61 0.28 -12.12
CA ALA A 137 9.30 -0.24 -10.77
C ALA A 137 10.53 -0.65 -9.94
N LYS A 138 11.72 -0.75 -10.53
CA LYS A 138 12.95 -1.24 -9.89
C LYS A 138 14.13 -0.30 -10.13
N GLY A 139 15.05 -0.20 -9.14
CA GLY A 139 16.28 0.58 -9.29
C GLY A 139 16.65 1.42 -8.06
N SER A 140 15.87 1.36 -6.99
CA SER A 140 16.21 2.00 -5.71
C SER A 140 16.43 0.96 -4.61
N VAL A 141 17.39 1.24 -3.74
CA VAL A 141 17.66 0.48 -2.51
C VAL A 141 17.26 1.26 -1.24
N GLY A 142 16.71 2.48 -1.40
CA GLY A 142 16.26 3.33 -0.30
C GLY A 142 17.39 3.77 0.62
N ALA A 143 18.58 4.03 0.07
CA ALA A 143 19.76 4.49 0.80
C ALA A 143 19.78 6.01 0.94
N SER A 144 20.13 6.72 -0.15
CA SER A 144 20.01 8.19 -0.24
C SER A 144 18.60 8.60 -0.66
N GLY A 145 17.59 7.93 -0.16
CA GLY A 145 16.24 7.96 -0.65
C GLY A 145 16.07 7.19 -1.97
N ASP A 146 15.03 7.52 -2.69
CA ASP A 146 14.58 6.83 -3.89
C ASP A 146 15.12 7.52 -5.16
N LEU A 147 16.45 7.61 -5.31
CA LEU A 147 17.09 8.41 -6.35
C LEU A 147 16.60 8.08 -7.76
N ALA A 148 16.67 6.81 -8.18
CA ALA A 148 16.32 6.42 -9.54
C ALA A 148 14.85 6.71 -9.89
N PRO A 149 13.83 6.27 -9.13
CA PRO A 149 12.43 6.58 -9.46
C PRO A 149 12.13 8.08 -9.43
N LEU A 150 12.71 8.85 -8.49
CA LEU A 150 12.51 10.30 -8.44
C LEU A 150 13.27 11.03 -9.57
N ALA A 151 14.38 10.50 -10.05
CA ALA A 151 15.04 11.00 -11.26
C ALA A 151 14.15 10.78 -12.49
N HIS A 152 13.56 9.58 -12.66
CA HIS A 152 12.61 9.31 -13.73
C HIS A 152 11.38 10.24 -13.67
N LEU A 153 10.86 10.52 -12.48
CA LEU A 153 9.80 11.52 -12.29
C LEU A 153 10.26 12.89 -12.80
N SER A 154 11.47 13.29 -12.45
CA SER A 154 12.03 14.62 -12.73
C SER A 154 12.41 14.82 -14.20
N LEU A 155 12.70 13.75 -14.95
CA LEU A 155 12.96 13.84 -16.39
C LEU A 155 11.84 14.58 -17.13
N THR A 156 10.59 14.30 -16.79
CA THR A 156 9.44 14.92 -17.45
C THR A 156 9.40 16.44 -17.25
N LEU A 157 9.81 16.94 -16.07
CA LEU A 157 9.95 18.38 -15.83
C LEU A 157 10.98 19.04 -16.77
N LEU A 158 12.02 18.30 -17.16
CA LEU A 158 13.06 18.78 -18.07
C LEU A 158 12.69 18.61 -19.55
N GLY A 159 11.52 18.03 -19.86
CA GLY A 159 11.13 17.67 -21.22
C GLY A 159 11.83 16.41 -21.75
N GLU A 160 12.47 15.64 -20.87
CA GLU A 160 13.22 14.42 -21.21
C GLU A 160 12.43 13.15 -20.85
N GLY A 161 12.82 12.02 -21.44
CA GLY A 161 12.19 10.73 -21.18
C GLY A 161 10.80 10.59 -21.81
N LYS A 162 9.92 9.87 -21.12
CA LYS A 162 8.55 9.61 -21.57
C LYS A 162 7.55 9.92 -20.45
N ALA A 163 6.35 10.30 -20.84
CA ALA A 163 5.22 10.46 -19.92
C ALA A 163 3.94 9.86 -20.52
N ARG A 164 3.04 9.44 -19.68
CA ARG A 164 1.70 9.00 -20.07
C ARG A 164 0.74 10.17 -19.98
N TRP A 165 0.01 10.43 -21.04
CA TRP A 165 -1.01 11.46 -21.12
C TRP A 165 -2.22 10.94 -21.88
N GLN A 166 -3.40 11.03 -21.27
CA GLN A 166 -4.66 10.48 -21.81
C GLN A 166 -4.55 9.00 -22.22
N GLY A 167 -3.79 8.19 -21.46
CA GLY A 167 -3.61 6.77 -21.71
C GLY A 167 -2.49 6.40 -22.68
N GLU A 168 -1.89 7.35 -23.38
CA GLU A 168 -0.83 7.14 -24.38
C GLU A 168 0.57 7.47 -23.83
N TRP A 169 1.56 6.62 -24.13
CA TRP A 169 2.96 6.90 -23.86
C TRP A 169 3.55 7.81 -24.94
N LEU A 170 4.01 8.99 -24.56
CA LEU A 170 4.58 10.01 -25.41
C LEU A 170 5.99 10.41 -24.95
N PRO A 171 6.87 10.91 -25.86
CA PRO A 171 8.04 11.67 -25.41
C PRO A 171 7.59 12.81 -24.49
N ALA A 172 8.33 13.05 -23.39
CA ALA A 172 7.93 14.02 -22.37
C ALA A 172 7.67 15.41 -22.95
N GLN A 173 8.55 15.89 -23.84
CA GLN A 173 8.37 17.19 -24.53
C GLN A 173 7.05 17.26 -25.30
N THR A 174 6.65 16.16 -25.95
CA THR A 174 5.36 16.08 -26.67
C THR A 174 4.17 16.10 -25.70
N ALA A 175 4.26 15.36 -24.59
CA ALA A 175 3.22 15.33 -23.58
C ALA A 175 3.03 16.70 -22.92
N LEU A 176 4.13 17.37 -22.55
CA LEU A 176 4.10 18.74 -22.01
C LEU A 176 3.44 19.71 -22.99
N LYS A 177 3.90 19.74 -24.25
CA LYS A 177 3.33 20.61 -25.28
C LYS A 177 1.82 20.39 -25.46
N LYS A 178 1.38 19.13 -25.53
CA LYS A 178 -0.06 18.79 -25.64
C LYS A 178 -0.85 19.25 -24.40
N ALA A 179 -0.26 19.15 -23.21
CA ALA A 179 -0.84 19.61 -21.96
C ALA A 179 -0.71 21.13 -21.73
N ARG A 180 -0.06 21.88 -22.65
CA ARG A 180 0.24 23.31 -22.56
C ARG A 180 1.13 23.66 -21.35
N LEU A 181 2.10 22.80 -21.08
CA LEU A 181 3.11 22.97 -20.04
C LEU A 181 4.48 23.15 -20.69
N GLU A 182 5.36 23.87 -20.01
CA GLU A 182 6.74 24.14 -20.49
C GLU A 182 7.76 23.39 -19.63
N PRO A 183 8.88 22.95 -20.21
CA PRO A 183 9.99 22.40 -19.46
C PRO A 183 10.59 23.41 -18.48
N VAL A 184 11.12 22.90 -17.37
CA VAL A 184 11.75 23.70 -16.31
C VAL A 184 13.27 23.62 -16.44
N ALA A 185 13.95 24.76 -16.34
CA ALA A 185 15.40 24.81 -16.13
C ALA A 185 15.68 24.84 -14.60
N LEU A 186 16.51 23.92 -14.11
CA LEU A 186 16.82 23.79 -12.69
C LEU A 186 17.92 24.79 -12.25
N ALA A 187 17.76 25.35 -11.06
CA ALA A 187 18.76 26.15 -10.36
C ALA A 187 19.56 25.30 -9.35
N ALA A 188 20.53 25.93 -8.67
CA ALA A 188 21.35 25.28 -7.64
C ALA A 188 20.47 24.53 -6.60
N LYS A 189 20.88 23.34 -6.18
CA LYS A 189 20.20 22.40 -5.27
C LYS A 189 18.91 21.75 -5.82
N GLU A 190 18.24 22.30 -6.82
CA GLU A 190 16.91 21.82 -7.25
C GLU A 190 16.94 20.40 -7.81
N GLY A 191 17.99 20.00 -8.53
CA GLY A 191 18.16 18.63 -9.00
C GLY A 191 18.20 17.65 -7.83
N LEU A 192 19.06 17.89 -6.84
CA LEU A 192 19.14 17.03 -5.66
C LEU A 192 17.84 17.05 -4.85
N ALA A 193 17.23 18.21 -4.65
CA ALA A 193 15.94 18.33 -3.95
C ALA A 193 14.84 17.48 -4.62
N LEU A 194 14.82 17.39 -5.95
CA LEU A 194 13.87 16.57 -6.69
C LEU A 194 14.14 15.06 -6.53
N LEU A 195 15.42 14.65 -6.49
CA LEU A 195 15.80 13.23 -6.48
C LEU A 195 15.84 12.63 -5.08
N ASN A 196 16.16 13.43 -4.07
CA ASN A 196 16.39 12.96 -2.71
C ASN A 196 15.08 12.83 -1.93
N GLY A 197 14.89 11.72 -1.24
CA GLY A 197 13.70 11.46 -0.40
C GLY A 197 13.11 10.07 -0.58
N THR A 198 12.16 9.74 0.27
CA THR A 198 11.59 8.39 0.47
C THR A 198 10.22 8.20 -0.21
N GLN A 199 9.84 9.07 -1.14
CA GLN A 199 8.46 9.16 -1.63
C GLN A 199 8.02 7.94 -2.44
N ALA A 200 8.92 7.29 -3.19
CA ALA A 200 8.56 6.08 -3.94
C ALA A 200 8.36 4.90 -2.99
N SER A 201 9.29 4.66 -2.06
CA SER A 201 9.17 3.63 -1.02
C SER A 201 7.89 3.81 -0.20
N THR A 202 7.61 5.04 0.23
CA THR A 202 6.42 5.38 1.02
C THR A 202 5.15 5.13 0.24
N ALA A 203 5.09 5.52 -1.04
CA ALA A 203 3.94 5.25 -1.91
C ALA A 203 3.70 3.74 -2.09
N PHE A 204 4.77 2.96 -2.27
CA PHE A 204 4.67 1.51 -2.41
C PHE A 204 4.09 0.87 -1.15
N ALA A 205 4.58 1.26 0.02
CA ALA A 205 4.10 0.74 1.30
C ALA A 205 2.67 1.22 1.62
N LEU A 206 2.30 2.47 1.29
CA LEU A 206 0.94 2.99 1.45
C LEU A 206 -0.08 2.20 0.63
N ARG A 207 0.22 1.89 -0.64
CA ARG A 207 -0.63 1.00 -1.43
C ARG A 207 -0.81 -0.35 -0.74
N GLY A 208 0.28 -0.94 -0.25
CA GLY A 208 0.22 -2.19 0.50
C GLY A 208 -0.67 -2.08 1.75
N LEU A 209 -0.61 -0.97 2.48
CA LEU A 209 -1.47 -0.70 3.64
C LEU A 209 -2.94 -0.58 3.25
N PHE A 210 -3.27 0.15 2.20
CA PHE A 210 -4.64 0.30 1.72
C PHE A 210 -5.24 -1.05 1.30
N GLU A 211 -4.49 -1.85 0.53
CA GLU A 211 -4.92 -3.18 0.14
C GLU A 211 -5.05 -4.12 1.35
N ALA A 212 -4.14 -4.05 2.33
CA ALA A 212 -4.21 -4.86 3.56
C ALA A 212 -5.43 -4.54 4.43
N GLN A 213 -5.86 -3.27 4.49
CA GLN A 213 -7.10 -2.87 5.18
C GLN A 213 -8.34 -3.50 4.52
N GLU A 214 -8.41 -3.47 3.19
CA GLU A 214 -9.50 -4.11 2.44
C GLU A 214 -9.53 -5.64 2.66
N LEU A 215 -8.35 -6.27 2.66
CA LEU A 215 -8.19 -7.71 2.90
C LEU A 215 -8.58 -8.09 4.33
N PHE A 216 -8.15 -7.32 5.33
CA PHE A 216 -8.51 -7.55 6.73
C PHE A 216 -10.02 -7.54 6.93
N ALA A 217 -10.71 -6.51 6.44
CA ALA A 217 -12.17 -6.41 6.55
C ALA A 217 -12.86 -7.59 5.86
N SER A 218 -12.42 -7.93 4.64
CA SER A 218 -12.98 -9.04 3.87
C SER A 218 -12.77 -10.39 4.55
N ALA A 219 -11.56 -10.62 5.11
CA ALA A 219 -11.24 -11.86 5.83
C ALA A 219 -12.05 -12.02 7.13
N VAL A 220 -12.36 -10.92 7.82
CA VAL A 220 -13.25 -10.95 8.99
C VAL A 220 -14.67 -11.38 8.60
N VAL A 221 -15.21 -10.84 7.50
CA VAL A 221 -16.53 -11.25 6.99
C VAL A 221 -16.53 -12.71 6.56
N CYS A 222 -15.52 -13.16 5.78
CA CYS A 222 -15.41 -14.55 5.34
C CYS A 222 -15.23 -15.50 6.52
N GLY A 223 -14.44 -15.12 7.52
CA GLY A 223 -14.27 -15.90 8.75
C GLY A 223 -15.56 -16.05 9.57
N ALA A 224 -16.40 -15.01 9.60
CA ALA A 224 -17.74 -15.09 10.20
C ALA A 224 -18.68 -15.99 9.39
N LEU A 225 -18.69 -15.87 8.07
CA LEU A 225 -19.43 -16.76 7.16
C LEU A 225 -19.01 -18.23 7.33
N THR A 226 -17.69 -18.48 7.39
CA THR A 226 -17.17 -19.84 7.62
C THR A 226 -17.61 -20.40 8.96
N THR A 227 -17.61 -19.57 10.03
CA THR A 227 -18.10 -19.98 11.36
C THR A 227 -19.56 -20.47 11.28
N GLU A 228 -20.41 -19.75 10.58
CA GLU A 228 -21.80 -20.17 10.36
C GLU A 228 -21.90 -21.42 9.49
N ALA A 229 -21.19 -21.47 8.36
CA ALA A 229 -21.23 -22.59 7.41
C ALA A 229 -20.90 -23.94 8.06
N VAL A 230 -19.95 -23.96 8.99
CA VAL A 230 -19.51 -25.19 9.67
C VAL A 230 -20.18 -25.42 11.04
N LEU A 231 -21.22 -24.68 11.36
CA LEU A 231 -21.91 -24.71 12.67
C LEU A 231 -20.90 -24.51 13.82
N GLY A 232 -20.04 -23.48 13.67
CA GLY A 232 -19.05 -23.12 14.68
C GLY A 232 -19.65 -22.35 15.85
N SER A 233 -19.03 -22.44 17.00
CA SER A 233 -19.47 -21.75 18.20
C SER A 233 -19.20 -20.23 18.11
N ARG A 234 -20.21 -19.42 18.46
CA ARG A 234 -20.06 -17.96 18.62
C ARG A 234 -19.45 -17.58 19.99
N ARG A 235 -19.35 -18.51 20.94
CA ARG A 235 -18.83 -18.25 22.31
C ARG A 235 -17.39 -17.73 22.36
N PRO A 236 -16.46 -18.14 21.46
CA PRO A 236 -15.10 -17.60 21.45
C PRO A 236 -15.01 -16.10 21.18
N PHE A 237 -16.06 -15.47 20.67
CA PHE A 237 -16.11 -14.02 20.41
C PHE A 237 -16.63 -13.20 21.61
N ASP A 238 -16.92 -13.81 22.75
CA ASP A 238 -17.41 -13.15 23.97
C ASP A 238 -16.42 -12.06 24.44
N ALA A 239 -16.92 -10.84 24.67
CA ALA A 239 -16.11 -9.67 25.00
C ALA A 239 -15.22 -9.88 26.25
N ARG A 240 -15.70 -10.64 27.22
CA ARG A 240 -14.99 -10.91 28.49
C ARG A 240 -13.67 -11.65 28.30
N ILE A 241 -13.60 -12.56 27.29
CA ILE A 241 -12.39 -13.31 26.97
C ILE A 241 -11.29 -12.35 26.52
N HIS A 242 -11.64 -11.41 25.67
CA HIS A 242 -10.69 -10.49 25.04
C HIS A 242 -10.28 -9.35 25.98
N ALA A 243 -11.22 -8.86 26.79
CA ALA A 243 -10.95 -7.90 27.86
C ALA A 243 -9.98 -8.46 28.91
N ALA A 244 -10.15 -9.72 29.31
CA ALA A 244 -9.27 -10.39 30.26
C ALA A 244 -7.81 -10.51 29.77
N ARG A 245 -7.59 -10.57 28.45
CA ARG A 245 -6.23 -10.60 27.86
C ARG A 245 -5.64 -9.20 27.65
N GLY A 246 -6.47 -8.18 27.41
CA GLY A 246 -6.06 -6.78 27.31
C GLY A 246 -5.39 -6.35 25.99
N GLN A 247 -5.28 -7.21 24.97
CA GLN A 247 -4.73 -6.85 23.67
C GLN A 247 -5.78 -6.08 22.86
N GLN A 248 -5.54 -4.79 22.60
CA GLN A 248 -6.52 -3.91 21.96
C GLN A 248 -6.94 -4.39 20.56
N GLY A 249 -6.00 -4.79 19.70
CA GLY A 249 -6.33 -5.34 18.39
C GLY A 249 -7.22 -6.56 18.45
N GLN A 250 -7.03 -7.46 19.46
CA GLN A 250 -7.87 -8.62 19.67
C GLN A 250 -9.27 -8.23 20.16
N ILE A 251 -9.39 -7.24 21.05
CA ILE A 251 -10.67 -6.71 21.55
C ILE A 251 -11.49 -6.16 20.37
N ASP A 252 -10.84 -5.37 19.50
CA ASP A 252 -11.47 -4.78 18.34
C ASP A 252 -11.85 -5.84 17.29
N ALA A 253 -10.97 -6.77 16.96
CA ALA A 253 -11.29 -7.87 16.04
C ALA A 253 -12.50 -8.68 16.56
N ALA A 254 -12.54 -9.03 17.85
CA ALA A 254 -13.69 -9.72 18.44
C ALA A 254 -14.98 -8.88 18.37
N ARG A 255 -14.90 -7.55 18.49
CA ARG A 255 -16.04 -6.64 18.31
C ARG A 255 -16.58 -6.70 16.89
N LEU A 256 -15.71 -6.77 15.87
CA LEU A 256 -16.12 -6.90 14.47
C LEU A 256 -16.85 -8.24 14.22
N PHE A 257 -16.34 -9.35 14.75
CA PHE A 257 -17.02 -10.65 14.64
C PHE A 257 -18.38 -10.63 15.33
N ARG A 258 -18.49 -10.04 16.54
CA ARG A 258 -19.79 -9.90 17.23
C ARG A 258 -20.76 -9.02 16.45
N HIS A 259 -20.27 -7.97 15.79
CA HIS A 259 -21.11 -7.12 14.93
C HIS A 259 -21.73 -7.92 13.79
N LEU A 260 -20.93 -8.75 13.11
CA LEU A 260 -21.39 -9.59 12.00
C LEU A 260 -22.31 -10.72 12.43
N LEU A 261 -22.15 -11.22 13.65
CA LEU A 261 -22.88 -12.35 14.24
C LEU A 261 -23.94 -11.90 15.26
N THR A 262 -24.40 -10.65 15.23
CA THR A 262 -25.23 -10.04 16.28
C THR A 262 -26.62 -10.63 16.35
N ASP A 263 -27.25 -10.90 15.20
CA ASP A 263 -28.62 -11.33 15.13
C ASP A 263 -28.75 -12.82 15.51
N THR A 264 -29.90 -13.18 16.07
CA THR A 264 -30.30 -14.58 16.09
C THR A 264 -30.42 -15.07 14.65
N SER A 265 -29.85 -16.23 14.36
CA SER A 265 -29.97 -16.86 13.05
C SER A 265 -30.44 -18.29 13.17
N ALA A 266 -31.17 -18.78 12.16
CA ALA A 266 -31.58 -20.16 12.13
C ALA A 266 -30.40 -21.13 12.24
N ILE A 267 -29.25 -20.77 11.67
CA ILE A 267 -27.99 -21.52 11.81
C ILE A 267 -27.54 -21.56 13.27
N ALA A 268 -27.46 -20.43 13.97
CA ALA A 268 -27.02 -20.39 15.37
C ALA A 268 -27.97 -21.17 16.30
N GLU A 269 -29.29 -21.11 16.06
CA GLU A 269 -30.29 -21.85 16.81
C GLU A 269 -30.22 -23.35 16.56
N SER A 270 -29.92 -23.77 15.32
CA SER A 270 -29.91 -25.18 14.92
C SER A 270 -28.93 -26.05 15.71
N HIS A 271 -27.87 -25.45 16.28
CA HIS A 271 -26.82 -26.16 17.01
C HIS A 271 -26.60 -25.64 18.44
N HIS A 272 -27.61 -25.01 19.04
CA HIS A 272 -27.52 -24.48 20.42
C HIS A 272 -27.09 -25.54 21.46
N HIS A 273 -27.42 -26.79 21.23
CA HIS A 273 -27.00 -27.95 22.02
C HIS A 273 -25.95 -28.80 21.31
N CYS A 274 -24.92 -28.17 20.80
CA CYS A 274 -23.86 -28.82 20.03
C CYS A 274 -23.01 -29.75 20.89
N HIS A 275 -22.75 -30.98 20.39
CA HIS A 275 -21.85 -31.94 21.02
C HIS A 275 -20.36 -31.61 20.88
N LYS A 276 -20.00 -30.64 20.04
CA LYS A 276 -18.61 -30.17 19.89
C LYS A 276 -18.17 -29.43 21.14
N VAL A 277 -17.14 -29.93 21.80
CA VAL A 277 -16.56 -29.29 22.99
C VAL A 277 -15.81 -28.02 22.60
N GLN A 278 -15.04 -28.06 21.50
CA GLN A 278 -14.27 -26.94 20.99
C GLN A 278 -14.15 -27.02 19.47
N ASP A 279 -14.15 -25.83 18.81
CA ASP A 279 -13.80 -25.71 17.41
C ASP A 279 -12.29 -25.66 17.20
N PRO A 280 -11.78 -25.96 16.01
CA PRO A 280 -10.39 -25.74 15.64
C PRO A 280 -9.96 -24.29 15.77
N TYR A 281 -8.64 -24.05 15.87
CA TYR A 281 -8.09 -22.72 16.10
C TYR A 281 -8.40 -21.72 14.99
N SER A 282 -8.48 -22.18 13.73
CA SER A 282 -8.86 -21.33 12.60
C SER A 282 -10.26 -20.72 12.72
N LEU A 283 -11.11 -21.26 13.59
CA LEU A 283 -12.42 -20.70 13.95
C LEU A 283 -12.36 -19.95 15.28
N ARG A 284 -11.96 -20.60 16.37
CA ARG A 284 -12.07 -20.02 17.72
C ARG A 284 -10.98 -19.01 18.08
N CYS A 285 -9.83 -19.05 17.40
CA CYS A 285 -8.73 -18.12 17.62
C CYS A 285 -8.70 -16.97 16.59
N GLN A 286 -9.74 -16.77 15.79
CA GLN A 286 -9.83 -15.68 14.83
C GLN A 286 -9.59 -14.31 15.49
N PRO A 287 -10.17 -13.94 16.63
CA PRO A 287 -9.91 -12.65 17.26
C PRO A 287 -8.44 -12.46 17.66
N GLN A 288 -7.77 -13.51 18.12
CA GLN A 288 -6.39 -13.47 18.54
C GLN A 288 -5.44 -13.22 17.35
N VAL A 289 -5.63 -13.95 16.26
CA VAL A 289 -4.80 -13.87 15.06
C VAL A 289 -5.08 -12.59 14.29
N MET A 290 -6.35 -12.34 13.96
CA MET A 290 -6.74 -11.11 13.24
C MET A 290 -6.44 -9.86 14.06
N GLY A 291 -6.56 -9.92 15.39
CA GLY A 291 -6.20 -8.83 16.28
C GLY A 291 -4.71 -8.51 16.27
N ALA A 292 -3.84 -9.52 16.16
CA ALA A 292 -2.42 -9.32 15.99
C ALA A 292 -2.11 -8.63 14.64
N CYS A 293 -2.74 -9.08 13.55
CA CYS A 293 -2.64 -8.43 12.25
C CYS A 293 -3.12 -6.97 12.30
N LEU A 294 -4.26 -6.69 12.93
CA LEU A 294 -4.80 -5.33 13.09
C LEU A 294 -3.82 -4.40 13.81
N THR A 295 -3.14 -4.91 14.83
CA THR A 295 -2.11 -4.14 15.54
C THR A 295 -0.97 -3.75 14.60
N GLN A 296 -0.50 -4.67 13.74
CA GLN A 296 0.54 -4.36 12.76
C GLN A 296 0.08 -3.34 11.71
N LEU A 297 -1.16 -3.46 11.22
CA LEU A 297 -1.73 -2.50 10.28
C LEU A 297 -1.74 -1.07 10.88
N ARG A 298 -2.17 -0.94 12.14
CA ARG A 298 -2.23 0.35 12.85
C ARG A 298 -0.84 0.95 13.07
N GLN A 299 0.13 0.16 13.50
CA GLN A 299 1.52 0.61 13.66
C GLN A 299 2.11 1.05 12.32
N THR A 300 1.91 0.27 11.26
CA THR A 300 2.34 0.62 9.91
C THR A 300 1.70 1.93 9.45
N LYS A 301 0.40 2.13 9.69
CA LYS A 301 -0.31 3.38 9.39
C LYS A 301 0.37 4.59 10.04
N GLU A 302 0.71 4.51 11.32
CA GLU A 302 1.35 5.61 12.05
C GLU A 302 2.71 5.97 11.44
N VAL A 303 3.54 4.97 11.15
CA VAL A 303 4.85 5.18 10.54
C VAL A 303 4.72 5.79 9.14
N LEU A 304 3.87 5.21 8.29
CA LEU A 304 3.72 5.68 6.91
C LEU A 304 3.05 7.05 6.81
N LEU A 305 2.15 7.38 7.73
CA LEU A 305 1.53 8.72 7.77
C LEU A 305 2.55 9.78 8.22
N ALA A 306 3.41 9.48 9.19
CA ALA A 306 4.51 10.35 9.58
C ALA A 306 5.47 10.56 8.41
N GLU A 307 5.86 9.50 7.70
CA GLU A 307 6.78 9.57 6.56
C GLU A 307 6.16 10.32 5.37
N ALA A 308 4.88 10.13 5.08
CA ALA A 308 4.15 10.86 4.03
C ALA A 308 4.15 12.37 4.26
N ASN A 309 4.28 12.82 5.50
CA ASN A 309 4.32 14.23 5.91
C ASN A 309 5.73 14.72 6.26
N ALA A 310 6.75 13.87 6.12
CA ALA A 310 8.12 14.19 6.45
C ALA A 310 8.82 15.04 5.38
N VAL A 311 9.92 15.67 5.80
CA VAL A 311 10.95 16.19 4.90
C VAL A 311 12.10 15.19 4.89
N SER A 312 12.15 14.39 3.85
CA SER A 312 13.15 13.33 3.65
C SER A 312 14.23 13.70 2.62
N ASP A 313 14.45 14.99 2.44
CA ASP A 313 15.50 15.59 1.60
C ASP A 313 16.84 15.70 2.37
N ASN A 314 17.91 16.00 1.66
CA ASN A 314 19.23 16.33 2.21
C ASN A 314 20.07 17.10 1.17
N PRO A 315 20.82 18.15 1.60
CA PRO A 315 20.80 18.76 2.92
C PRO A 315 19.51 19.56 3.16
N LEU A 316 19.18 19.79 4.42
CA LEU A 316 18.05 20.64 4.81
C LEU A 316 18.47 22.09 4.99
N VAL A 317 17.61 23.00 4.55
CA VAL A 317 17.78 24.44 4.64
C VAL A 317 16.96 24.97 5.82
N PHE A 318 17.62 25.54 6.81
CA PHE A 318 17.02 26.22 7.97
C PHE A 318 17.13 27.72 7.76
N ALA A 319 16.19 28.29 7.01
CA ALA A 319 16.22 29.66 6.55
C ALA A 319 16.29 30.68 7.70
N ASP A 320 15.58 30.44 8.79
CA ASP A 320 15.58 31.33 9.98
C ASP A 320 16.95 31.45 10.64
N ALA A 321 17.78 30.41 10.55
CA ALA A 321 19.14 30.41 11.06
C ALA A 321 20.22 30.74 9.98
N GLY A 322 19.82 30.80 8.70
CA GLY A 322 20.75 30.94 7.58
C GLY A 322 21.69 29.73 7.43
N GLU A 323 21.24 28.55 7.83
CA GLU A 323 22.04 27.33 7.91
C GLU A 323 21.56 26.26 6.92
N VAL A 324 22.53 25.47 6.43
CA VAL A 324 22.26 24.27 5.65
C VAL A 324 22.95 23.09 6.34
N ILE A 325 22.18 22.10 6.74
CA ILE A 325 22.66 20.96 7.53
C ILE A 325 22.47 19.66 6.75
N SER A 326 23.58 18.91 6.58
CA SER A 326 23.56 17.57 5.99
C SER A 326 23.31 16.52 7.07
N GLY A 327 22.31 15.66 6.83
CA GLY A 327 21.90 14.56 7.72
C GLY A 327 21.54 13.30 6.94
N GLY A 328 20.65 12.48 7.48
CA GLY A 328 20.26 11.19 6.92
C GLY A 328 18.76 10.97 6.77
N ASN A 329 17.94 12.05 6.69
CA ASN A 329 16.48 11.93 6.61
C ASN A 329 15.97 11.20 5.37
N PHE A 330 16.82 10.98 4.39
CA PHE A 330 16.54 10.20 3.19
C PHE A 330 16.56 8.68 3.42
N HIS A 331 17.08 8.20 4.54
CA HIS A 331 17.21 6.77 4.81
C HIS A 331 15.84 6.15 5.11
N ALA A 332 15.37 5.25 4.23
CA ALA A 332 14.01 4.73 4.26
C ALA A 332 13.81 3.52 5.20
N GLU A 333 14.69 3.31 6.19
CA GLU A 333 14.58 2.19 7.14
C GLU A 333 13.23 2.13 7.87
N PRO A 334 12.64 3.25 8.35
CA PRO A 334 11.32 3.20 8.98
C PRO A 334 10.25 2.63 8.04
N VAL A 335 10.31 2.97 6.75
CA VAL A 335 9.39 2.45 5.73
C VAL A 335 9.64 0.98 5.46
N ALA A 336 10.90 0.55 5.40
CA ALA A 336 11.26 -0.86 5.17
C ALA A 336 10.73 -1.76 6.29
N MET A 337 10.97 -1.40 7.55
CA MET A 337 10.48 -2.16 8.70
C MET A 337 8.96 -2.16 8.80
N ALA A 338 8.30 -1.04 8.51
CA ALA A 338 6.84 -0.97 8.45
C ALA A 338 6.26 -1.88 7.36
N ALA A 339 6.87 -1.90 6.17
CA ALA A 339 6.48 -2.77 5.06
C ALA A 339 6.71 -4.26 5.37
N ASP A 340 7.79 -4.60 6.06
CA ASP A 340 8.08 -5.98 6.49
C ASP A 340 7.03 -6.47 7.51
N ASN A 341 6.68 -5.66 8.50
CA ASN A 341 5.62 -5.98 9.46
C ASN A 341 4.27 -6.16 8.75
N LEU A 342 3.98 -5.31 7.76
CA LEU A 342 2.76 -5.41 6.97
C LEU A 342 2.72 -6.70 6.13
N ALA A 343 3.86 -7.12 5.58
CA ALA A 343 3.98 -8.38 4.85
C ALA A 343 3.64 -9.59 5.74
N LEU A 344 4.10 -9.61 7.00
CA LEU A 344 3.74 -10.65 7.96
C LEU A 344 2.22 -10.68 8.20
N ALA A 345 1.59 -9.51 8.37
CA ALA A 345 0.15 -9.42 8.58
C ALA A 345 -0.65 -9.91 7.36
N ILE A 346 -0.27 -9.51 6.14
CA ILE A 346 -0.92 -9.95 4.90
C ILE A 346 -0.81 -11.48 4.74
N ALA A 347 0.38 -12.04 4.99
CA ALA A 347 0.61 -13.48 4.91
C ALA A 347 -0.24 -14.25 5.93
N GLU A 348 -0.35 -13.76 7.18
CA GLU A 348 -1.10 -14.41 8.24
C GLU A 348 -2.62 -14.35 8.01
N ILE A 349 -3.15 -13.23 7.49
CA ILE A 349 -4.55 -13.10 7.07
C ILE A 349 -4.87 -14.19 6.03
N GLY A 350 -4.02 -14.35 5.01
CA GLY A 350 -4.18 -15.37 3.98
C GLY A 350 -4.04 -16.78 4.52
N ALA A 351 -3.07 -17.04 5.40
CA ALA A 351 -2.84 -18.34 5.99
C ALA A 351 -4.02 -18.81 6.86
N LEU A 352 -4.61 -17.90 7.66
CA LEU A 352 -5.78 -18.22 8.47
C LEU A 352 -7.00 -18.54 7.59
N SER A 353 -7.19 -17.76 6.53
CA SER A 353 -8.26 -17.97 5.53
C SER A 353 -8.11 -19.35 4.84
N GLU A 354 -6.89 -19.70 4.40
CA GLU A 354 -6.61 -21.00 3.78
C GLU A 354 -6.92 -22.17 4.72
N ARG A 355 -6.58 -22.06 6.01
CA ARG A 355 -6.94 -23.10 7.00
C ARG A 355 -8.44 -23.28 7.15
N ARG A 356 -9.23 -22.23 7.07
CA ARG A 356 -10.70 -22.31 7.12
C ARG A 356 -11.27 -22.96 5.84
N ILE A 357 -10.69 -22.68 4.68
CA ILE A 357 -11.07 -23.38 3.44
C ILE A 357 -10.82 -24.87 3.59
N ALA A 358 -9.62 -25.28 4.02
CA ALA A 358 -9.28 -26.69 4.23
C ALA A 358 -10.21 -27.38 5.23
N LEU A 359 -10.59 -26.69 6.31
CA LEU A 359 -11.55 -27.20 7.29
C LEU A 359 -12.93 -27.46 6.66
N MET A 360 -13.41 -26.57 5.79
CA MET A 360 -14.71 -26.77 5.11
C MET A 360 -14.70 -27.97 4.16
N MET A 361 -13.55 -28.35 3.60
CA MET A 361 -13.42 -29.52 2.72
C MET A 361 -13.52 -30.85 3.48
N ASP A 362 -13.21 -30.88 4.78
CA ASP A 362 -13.25 -32.08 5.61
C ASP A 362 -14.66 -32.30 6.21
N LYS A 363 -15.31 -33.36 5.77
CA LYS A 363 -16.67 -33.71 6.23
C LYS A 363 -16.76 -33.99 7.73
N HIS A 364 -15.69 -34.46 8.36
CA HIS A 364 -15.68 -34.80 9.79
C HIS A 364 -15.60 -33.52 10.64
N MET A 365 -14.92 -32.51 10.16
CA MET A 365 -14.75 -31.22 10.83
C MET A 365 -15.95 -30.31 10.56
N SER A 366 -16.35 -30.16 9.31
CA SER A 366 -17.37 -29.23 8.85
C SER A 366 -18.79 -29.76 8.93
N GLN A 367 -18.96 -31.08 8.89
CA GLN A 367 -20.29 -31.75 8.72
C GLN A 367 -20.98 -31.32 7.41
N LEU A 368 -20.21 -30.93 6.41
CA LEU A 368 -20.64 -30.63 5.05
C LEU A 368 -20.26 -31.79 4.13
N PRO A 369 -20.87 -31.92 2.95
CA PRO A 369 -20.40 -32.88 1.96
C PRO A 369 -18.92 -32.64 1.62
N PRO A 370 -18.11 -33.72 1.40
CA PRO A 370 -16.71 -33.55 1.01
C PRO A 370 -16.59 -32.62 -0.20
N PHE A 371 -15.62 -31.70 -0.15
CA PHE A 371 -15.39 -30.70 -1.18
C PHE A 371 -16.61 -29.85 -1.57
N LEU A 372 -17.59 -29.72 -0.66
CA LEU A 372 -18.77 -28.86 -0.80
C LEU A 372 -19.63 -29.15 -2.04
N VAL A 373 -19.66 -30.39 -2.49
CA VAL A 373 -20.46 -30.79 -3.64
C VAL A 373 -21.21 -32.10 -3.37
N LYS A 374 -22.44 -32.20 -3.90
CA LYS A 374 -23.22 -33.44 -3.90
C LYS A 374 -22.67 -34.39 -4.97
N ASN A 375 -22.91 -35.69 -4.82
CA ASN A 375 -22.44 -36.74 -5.75
C ASN A 375 -20.91 -36.75 -5.93
N GLY A 376 -20.19 -36.74 -4.79
CA GLY A 376 -18.73 -36.88 -4.77
C GLY A 376 -18.25 -38.15 -5.55
N GLY A 377 -17.15 -38.02 -6.26
CA GLY A 377 -16.64 -39.04 -7.16
C GLY A 377 -16.99 -38.76 -8.62
N VAL A 378 -18.22 -38.33 -8.92
CA VAL A 378 -18.57 -37.73 -10.23
C VAL A 378 -18.14 -36.29 -10.27
N ASN A 379 -18.34 -35.57 -9.14
CA ASN A 379 -17.94 -34.18 -8.96
C ASN A 379 -16.74 -34.08 -7.99
N SER A 380 -15.79 -33.22 -8.33
CA SER A 380 -14.63 -32.87 -7.50
C SER A 380 -14.88 -31.61 -6.62
N GLY A 381 -15.82 -30.77 -7.00
CA GLY A 381 -16.22 -29.58 -6.25
C GLY A 381 -15.08 -28.59 -6.03
N PHE A 382 -14.89 -28.18 -4.80
CA PHE A 382 -13.90 -27.18 -4.38
C PHE A 382 -12.48 -27.75 -4.16
N MET A 383 -12.22 -29.02 -4.50
CA MET A 383 -10.93 -29.67 -4.25
C MET A 383 -9.77 -28.84 -4.78
N ILE A 384 -9.78 -28.47 -6.06
CA ILE A 384 -8.68 -27.73 -6.69
C ILE A 384 -8.69 -26.24 -6.33
N ALA A 385 -9.84 -25.65 -6.03
CA ALA A 385 -9.90 -24.30 -5.49
C ALA A 385 -9.16 -24.20 -4.14
N GLN A 386 -9.27 -25.21 -3.26
CA GLN A 386 -8.48 -25.29 -2.02
C GLN A 386 -6.99 -25.44 -2.31
N VAL A 387 -6.59 -26.26 -3.30
CA VAL A 387 -5.18 -26.39 -3.71
C VAL A 387 -4.64 -25.05 -4.22
N THR A 388 -5.42 -24.31 -4.98
CA THR A 388 -5.05 -22.94 -5.43
C THR A 388 -4.82 -22.02 -4.22
N ALA A 389 -5.72 -21.99 -3.25
CA ALA A 389 -5.54 -21.20 -2.04
C ALA A 389 -4.28 -21.59 -1.26
N ALA A 390 -3.97 -22.89 -1.16
CA ALA A 390 -2.77 -23.41 -0.51
C ALA A 390 -1.48 -22.98 -1.24
N ALA A 391 -1.49 -22.98 -2.59
CA ALA A 391 -0.37 -22.54 -3.41
C ALA A 391 -0.08 -21.05 -3.16
N LEU A 392 -1.11 -20.19 -3.20
CA LEU A 392 -1.00 -18.76 -2.94
C LEU A 392 -0.52 -18.45 -1.51
N ALA A 393 -1.02 -19.20 -0.51
CA ALA A 393 -0.56 -19.05 0.87
C ALA A 393 0.91 -19.47 1.05
N SER A 394 1.36 -20.52 0.35
CA SER A 394 2.76 -20.95 0.35
C SER A 394 3.68 -19.89 -0.26
N GLU A 395 3.27 -19.29 -1.37
CA GLU A 395 4.00 -18.21 -2.05
C GLU A 395 4.16 -16.98 -1.14
N ASN A 396 3.08 -16.59 -0.46
CA ASN A 396 3.12 -15.49 0.51
C ASN A 396 4.08 -15.74 1.69
N LYS A 397 4.29 -17.00 2.11
CA LYS A 397 5.29 -17.31 3.15
C LYS A 397 6.71 -17.01 2.67
N ALA A 398 7.03 -17.29 1.41
CA ALA A 398 8.33 -16.95 0.84
C ALA A 398 8.47 -15.42 0.69
N LEU A 399 7.43 -14.74 0.20
CA LEU A 399 7.41 -13.29 0.05
C LEU A 399 7.44 -12.53 1.39
N ALA A 400 7.03 -13.14 2.49
CA ALA A 400 7.05 -12.52 3.82
C ALA A 400 8.47 -12.42 4.43
N HIS A 401 9.51 -12.98 3.77
CA HIS A 401 10.90 -12.82 4.24
C HIS A 401 11.27 -11.33 4.30
N PRO A 402 11.80 -10.83 5.45
CA PRO A 402 12.11 -9.40 5.60
C PRO A 402 13.14 -8.90 4.61
N HIS A 403 12.88 -7.75 3.98
CA HIS A 403 13.84 -7.06 3.12
C HIS A 403 14.72 -6.07 3.88
N SER A 404 14.24 -5.49 4.99
CA SER A 404 14.98 -4.53 5.79
C SER A 404 16.29 -5.07 6.36
N VAL A 405 16.45 -6.39 6.44
CA VAL A 405 17.67 -7.06 6.95
C VAL A 405 18.68 -7.39 5.85
N ASP A 406 18.40 -7.05 4.58
CA ASP A 406 19.20 -7.45 3.41
C ASP A 406 19.99 -6.24 2.85
N SER A 407 20.73 -5.56 3.73
CA SER A 407 21.54 -4.39 3.35
C SER A 407 22.78 -4.79 2.53
N LEU A 408 23.04 -4.03 1.45
CA LEU A 408 24.20 -4.13 0.58
C LEU A 408 24.86 -2.76 0.44
N PRO A 409 26.19 -2.60 0.57
CA PRO A 409 26.83 -1.32 0.32
C PRO A 409 26.73 -0.90 -1.14
N THR A 410 26.43 0.39 -1.36
CA THR A 410 26.37 1.03 -2.67
C THR A 410 27.24 2.29 -2.73
N SER A 411 27.30 2.97 -3.88
CA SER A 411 28.04 4.23 -4.08
C SER A 411 29.50 4.15 -3.57
N ALA A 412 30.21 3.09 -3.97
CA ALA A 412 31.61 2.84 -3.57
C ALA A 412 31.79 2.84 -2.03
N ASN A 413 30.86 2.22 -1.30
CA ASN A 413 30.78 2.14 0.16
C ASN A 413 30.49 3.47 0.89
N GLN A 414 30.14 4.54 0.17
CA GLN A 414 29.62 5.75 0.83
C GLN A 414 28.24 5.49 1.45
N GLU A 415 27.44 4.65 0.80
CA GLU A 415 26.15 4.14 1.29
C GLU A 415 26.36 2.71 1.78
N ASP A 416 27.02 2.56 2.93
CA ASP A 416 27.44 1.26 3.49
C ASP A 416 26.33 0.51 4.21
N HIS A 417 25.19 1.17 4.44
CA HIS A 417 23.96 0.59 4.97
C HIS A 417 22.75 1.14 4.24
N VAL A 418 21.90 0.25 3.69
CA VAL A 418 20.72 0.60 2.87
C VAL A 418 19.47 -0.12 3.39
N SER A 419 18.30 0.46 3.18
CA SER A 419 17.05 -0.02 3.78
C SER A 419 16.33 -1.12 2.99
N MET A 420 16.52 -1.19 1.69
CA MET A 420 15.72 -2.01 0.75
C MET A 420 14.21 -1.72 0.77
N ALA A 421 13.79 -0.53 1.27
CA ALA A 421 12.40 -0.15 1.41
C ALA A 421 11.58 -0.25 0.11
N PRO A 422 12.10 0.11 -1.09
CA PRO A 422 11.33 -0.06 -2.33
C PRO A 422 10.95 -1.50 -2.62
N ALA A 423 11.86 -2.45 -2.38
CA ALA A 423 11.58 -3.88 -2.56
C ALA A 423 10.60 -4.38 -1.50
N ALA A 424 10.78 -3.97 -0.24
CA ALA A 424 9.88 -4.28 0.87
C ALA A 424 8.44 -3.80 0.58
N GLY A 425 8.27 -2.56 0.10
CA GLY A 425 6.96 -2.00 -0.23
C GLY A 425 6.33 -2.63 -1.47
N ARG A 426 7.09 -2.83 -2.53
CA ARG A 426 6.57 -3.33 -3.81
C ARG A 426 6.05 -4.76 -3.73
N ARG A 427 6.72 -5.67 -2.99
CA ARG A 427 6.25 -7.07 -2.83
C ARG A 427 4.87 -7.17 -2.20
N LEU A 428 4.44 -6.17 -1.42
CA LEU A 428 3.14 -6.18 -0.77
C LEU A 428 1.98 -6.29 -1.76
N TRP A 429 2.15 -5.79 -2.99
CA TRP A 429 1.11 -5.82 -4.02
C TRP A 429 0.82 -7.26 -4.49
N GLU A 430 1.88 -8.04 -4.74
CA GLU A 430 1.77 -9.46 -5.10
C GLU A 430 1.17 -10.26 -3.93
N MET A 431 1.66 -10.02 -2.71
CA MET A 431 1.13 -10.65 -1.51
C MET A 431 -0.35 -10.33 -1.28
N ALA A 432 -0.76 -9.08 -1.53
CA ALA A 432 -2.15 -8.66 -1.44
C ALA A 432 -3.02 -9.32 -2.51
N ALA A 433 -2.52 -9.45 -3.74
CA ALA A 433 -3.21 -10.15 -4.82
C ALA A 433 -3.41 -11.64 -4.47
N ASN A 434 -2.38 -12.31 -3.98
CA ASN A 434 -2.45 -13.69 -3.51
C ASN A 434 -3.47 -13.85 -2.38
N THR A 435 -3.41 -13.01 -1.36
CA THR A 435 -4.34 -13.05 -0.21
C THR A 435 -5.78 -12.76 -0.65
N ARG A 436 -6.00 -11.86 -1.61
CA ARG A 436 -7.33 -11.60 -2.18
C ARG A 436 -7.88 -12.83 -2.88
N GLY A 437 -7.05 -13.55 -3.63
CA GLY A 437 -7.42 -14.83 -4.25
C GLY A 437 -7.81 -15.90 -3.21
N ILE A 438 -7.06 -16.01 -2.11
CA ILE A 438 -7.38 -16.94 -1.01
C ILE A 438 -8.74 -16.58 -0.37
N ILE A 439 -8.96 -15.30 -0.04
CA ILE A 439 -10.22 -14.82 0.55
C ILE A 439 -11.40 -15.01 -0.42
N ALA A 440 -11.19 -14.84 -1.73
CA ALA A 440 -12.21 -15.11 -2.74
C ALA A 440 -12.66 -16.57 -2.72
N VAL A 441 -11.71 -17.50 -2.64
CA VAL A 441 -12.01 -18.93 -2.51
C VAL A 441 -12.74 -19.22 -1.17
N GLU A 442 -12.34 -18.59 -0.07
CA GLU A 442 -13.05 -18.74 1.21
C GLU A 442 -14.48 -18.22 1.12
N TRP A 443 -14.70 -17.06 0.52
CA TRP A 443 -16.04 -16.48 0.34
C TRP A 443 -16.95 -17.41 -0.45
N LEU A 444 -16.45 -17.92 -1.59
CA LEU A 444 -17.17 -18.92 -2.40
C LEU A 444 -17.49 -20.18 -1.59
N ALA A 445 -16.51 -20.71 -0.87
CA ALA A 445 -16.67 -21.94 -0.06
C ALA A 445 -17.63 -21.77 1.11
N ALA A 446 -17.55 -20.64 1.84
CA ALA A 446 -18.41 -20.35 2.97
C ALA A 446 -19.87 -20.15 2.53
N CYS A 447 -20.11 -19.41 1.45
CA CYS A 447 -21.44 -19.27 0.88
C CYS A 447 -22.00 -20.61 0.39
N GLN A 448 -21.17 -21.44 -0.26
CA GLN A 448 -21.55 -22.79 -0.65
C GLN A 448 -21.91 -23.67 0.57
N GLY A 449 -21.12 -23.55 1.63
CA GLY A 449 -21.36 -24.27 2.88
C GLY A 449 -22.72 -23.89 3.53
N ILE A 450 -23.04 -22.59 3.53
CA ILE A 450 -24.35 -22.10 4.03
C ILE A 450 -25.50 -22.61 3.16
N ASP A 451 -25.35 -22.54 1.83
CA ASP A 451 -26.38 -23.04 0.90
C ASP A 451 -26.65 -24.54 1.07
N LEU A 452 -25.63 -25.33 1.44
CA LEU A 452 -25.77 -26.75 1.72
C LEU A 452 -26.44 -27.05 3.07
N ARG A 453 -26.69 -26.03 3.93
CA ARG A 453 -27.48 -26.13 5.17
C ARG A 453 -28.98 -25.92 4.92
N GLU A 454 -29.50 -26.39 3.87
CA GLU A 454 -30.87 -26.28 3.34
C GLU A 454 -31.91 -25.76 4.37
N GLY A 455 -32.52 -24.61 4.09
CA GLY A 455 -33.53 -23.98 4.94
C GLY A 455 -33.03 -23.20 6.16
N LEU A 456 -31.70 -23.14 6.37
CA LEU A 456 -31.10 -22.35 7.44
C LEU A 456 -30.52 -21.04 6.88
N THR A 457 -30.75 -19.95 7.60
CA THR A 457 -30.24 -18.61 7.26
C THR A 457 -29.26 -18.13 8.33
N SER A 458 -28.27 -17.34 7.93
CA SER A 458 -27.32 -16.70 8.81
C SER A 458 -27.82 -15.35 9.34
N SER A 459 -26.97 -14.56 10.01
CA SER A 459 -27.30 -13.19 10.41
C SER A 459 -27.52 -12.29 9.19
N SER A 460 -28.26 -11.19 9.38
CA SER A 460 -28.64 -10.27 8.27
C SER A 460 -27.46 -9.73 7.48
N LEU A 461 -26.36 -9.36 8.14
CA LEU A 461 -25.16 -8.86 7.46
C LEU A 461 -24.43 -9.96 6.67
N LEU A 462 -24.38 -11.17 7.20
CA LEU A 462 -23.77 -12.30 6.50
C LEU A 462 -24.63 -12.78 5.33
N GLU A 463 -25.98 -12.69 5.44
CA GLU A 463 -26.87 -12.92 4.30
C GLU A 463 -26.69 -11.87 3.20
N GLN A 464 -26.43 -10.59 3.53
CA GLN A 464 -26.06 -9.58 2.53
C GLN A 464 -24.76 -9.94 1.81
N ALA A 465 -23.73 -10.40 2.57
CA ALA A 465 -22.49 -10.86 1.97
C ALA A 465 -22.73 -12.03 1.01
N ARG A 466 -23.54 -13.02 1.42
CA ARG A 466 -23.90 -14.17 0.59
C ARG A 466 -24.69 -13.76 -0.66
N GLN A 467 -25.70 -12.91 -0.52
CA GLN A 467 -26.52 -12.41 -1.63
C GLN A 467 -25.66 -11.63 -2.64
N THR A 468 -24.79 -10.76 -2.18
CA THR A 468 -23.86 -10.01 -3.07
C THR A 468 -23.05 -10.96 -3.97
N LEU A 469 -22.57 -12.08 -3.43
CA LEU A 469 -21.89 -13.08 -4.25
C LEU A 469 -22.87 -13.80 -5.17
N ARG A 470 -24.05 -14.21 -4.69
CA ARG A 470 -25.03 -15.01 -5.44
C ARG A 470 -25.72 -14.25 -6.56
N GLU A 471 -25.68 -12.93 -6.56
CA GLU A 471 -26.10 -12.09 -7.71
C GLU A 471 -25.22 -12.31 -8.93
N GLN A 472 -23.97 -12.73 -8.74
CA GLN A 472 -22.98 -12.88 -9.81
C GLN A 472 -22.53 -14.34 -10.00
N VAL A 473 -22.46 -15.11 -8.94
CA VAL A 473 -21.96 -16.50 -8.93
C VAL A 473 -23.04 -17.44 -8.42
N ALA A 474 -23.51 -18.32 -9.28
CA ALA A 474 -24.54 -19.30 -8.91
C ALA A 474 -24.01 -20.33 -7.89
N HIS A 475 -24.94 -20.94 -7.14
CA HIS A 475 -24.67 -22.10 -6.29
C HIS A 475 -23.99 -23.22 -7.10
N TYR A 476 -23.04 -23.94 -6.49
CA TYR A 476 -22.25 -24.99 -7.13
C TYR A 476 -22.96 -26.34 -6.98
N THR A 477 -23.66 -26.77 -8.00
CA THR A 477 -24.42 -28.04 -8.00
C THR A 477 -23.67 -29.20 -8.64
N GLN A 478 -22.82 -28.90 -9.64
CA GLN A 478 -22.01 -29.83 -10.40
C GLN A 478 -20.73 -29.15 -10.87
N ASP A 479 -19.74 -29.94 -11.22
CA ASP A 479 -18.47 -29.42 -11.72
C ASP A 479 -18.67 -28.55 -12.95
N ARG A 480 -18.00 -27.39 -12.97
CA ARG A 480 -17.98 -26.41 -14.05
C ARG A 480 -16.62 -25.74 -14.12
N PHE A 481 -16.35 -24.98 -15.17
CA PHE A 481 -15.14 -24.14 -15.24
C PHE A 481 -15.14 -23.13 -14.09
N PHE A 482 -14.21 -23.32 -13.12
CA PHE A 482 -14.29 -22.67 -11.83
C PHE A 482 -13.52 -21.35 -11.74
N ALA A 483 -12.49 -21.13 -12.59
CA ALA A 483 -11.70 -19.91 -12.55
C ALA A 483 -12.53 -18.62 -12.70
N PRO A 484 -13.56 -18.54 -13.57
CA PRO A 484 -14.42 -17.36 -13.65
C PRO A 484 -15.15 -17.00 -12.34
N ASP A 485 -15.52 -18.02 -11.54
CA ASP A 485 -16.16 -17.78 -10.24
C ASP A 485 -15.17 -17.12 -9.26
N ILE A 486 -13.91 -17.59 -9.27
CA ILE A 486 -12.84 -17.01 -8.44
C ILE A 486 -12.52 -15.57 -8.90
N GLU A 487 -12.41 -15.33 -10.21
CA GLU A 487 -12.16 -14.01 -10.79
C GLU A 487 -13.28 -13.01 -10.43
N CYS A 488 -14.54 -13.46 -10.51
CA CYS A 488 -15.70 -12.66 -10.14
C CYS A 488 -15.66 -12.28 -8.65
N ALA A 489 -15.44 -13.26 -7.75
CA ALA A 489 -15.33 -13.01 -6.33
C ALA A 489 -14.14 -12.08 -6.00
N THR A 490 -12.99 -12.26 -6.64
CA THR A 490 -11.81 -11.41 -6.51
C THR A 490 -12.10 -9.97 -6.94
N THR A 491 -12.84 -9.79 -8.04
CA THR A 491 -13.26 -8.48 -8.55
C THR A 491 -14.20 -7.78 -7.56
N LEU A 492 -15.20 -8.48 -7.05
CA LEU A 492 -16.12 -7.94 -6.04
C LEU A 492 -15.38 -7.51 -4.76
N LEU A 493 -14.39 -8.29 -4.31
CA LEU A 493 -13.54 -7.93 -3.17
C LEU A 493 -12.77 -6.64 -3.42
N SER A 494 -12.17 -6.50 -4.60
CA SER A 494 -11.40 -5.29 -4.98
C SER A 494 -12.29 -4.04 -5.13
N GLN A 495 -13.60 -4.21 -5.30
CA GLN A 495 -14.61 -3.15 -5.31
C GLN A 495 -15.16 -2.83 -3.90
N GLY A 496 -14.64 -3.47 -2.86
CA GLY A 496 -15.06 -3.23 -1.48
C GLY A 496 -16.40 -3.86 -1.09
N ALA A 497 -16.82 -4.92 -1.78
CA ALA A 497 -18.13 -5.54 -1.58
C ALA A 497 -18.38 -5.97 -0.12
N LEU A 498 -17.38 -6.51 0.56
CA LEU A 498 -17.48 -6.95 1.95
C LEU A 498 -17.05 -5.88 2.97
N GLN A 499 -16.15 -4.96 2.58
CA GLN A 499 -15.60 -3.95 3.47
C GLN A 499 -16.69 -3.06 4.08
N ARG A 500 -17.72 -2.71 3.32
CA ARG A 500 -18.86 -1.90 3.79
C ARG A 500 -19.72 -2.54 4.88
N LEU A 501 -19.57 -3.85 5.10
CA LEU A 501 -20.28 -4.58 6.16
C LEU A 501 -19.58 -4.51 7.51
N VAL A 502 -18.37 -3.97 7.54
CA VAL A 502 -17.53 -3.88 8.72
C VAL A 502 -17.42 -2.42 9.14
N PRO A 503 -17.70 -2.09 10.42
CA PRO A 503 -17.50 -0.73 10.93
C PRO A 503 -16.03 -0.34 10.90
N ASP A 504 -15.74 0.96 10.99
CA ASP A 504 -14.36 1.48 11.04
C ASP A 504 -13.57 0.81 12.18
N PHE A 505 -12.32 0.44 11.82
CA PHE A 505 -11.41 -0.30 12.69
C PHE A 505 -9.97 0.23 12.67
N MET A 506 -9.66 1.26 11.84
CA MET A 506 -8.29 1.76 11.64
C MET A 506 -7.95 3.02 12.44
#